data_ac26e809a9f71c6075386a7f32535e79
#
_entry.id   ac26e809a9f71c6075386a7f32535e79
#
_cell.length_a   1.000
_cell.length_b   1.000
_cell.length_c   1.000
_cell.angle_alpha   90.00
_cell.angle_beta   90.00
_cell.angle_gamma   90.00
#
_symmetry.space_group_name_H-M   'P 1'
#
loop_
_entity.id
_entity.type
_entity.pdbx_description
1 polymer ?
#
loop_
_entity_poly.entity_id
_entity_poly.type
_entity_poly.pdbx_seq_one_letter_code
_entity_poly.pdbx_strand_id
1 'polypeptide(L)'
;MRTEIFSILTAFLLVCGCNSGSRTEGTAAVSLDGTETESAEILPITGTFINLPYQDVRNKYTNPQHLDCTDPSLWTAKVARMKKVGMEYLVFMSVANEETSYYPSKLMDWHYPDWRKSPVDAIMDAAAEHGMKVFMSTGWAKDQDDNLRDPKIKGRQIEMMTELAGLYGEHPAFYGWYLPVEDCFGPVLTDYAVEAVNALTARARELTPSAKIMISPYGIFNSDFEDPRYEQQIARLTVDIIAYQDEIGCVRERYPLTRLRGNWKKLRAIHDKTGI
;
A
#
# COMPACT_ATOMS: atom_id res chain seq x y z
N MET A 1 23.29 7.64 -0.84
CA MET A 1 21.87 7.98 -1.02
C MET A 1 21.14 7.50 0.23
N ARG A 2 20.53 8.39 0.99
CA ARG A 2 19.78 7.98 2.19
C ARG A 2 18.44 7.42 1.75
N THR A 3 18.18 6.16 2.05
CA THR A 3 16.89 5.52 1.85
C THR A 3 15.94 5.98 2.95
N GLU A 4 14.91 6.71 2.58
CA GLU A 4 13.90 7.13 3.55
C GLU A 4 12.97 5.95 3.86
N ILE A 5 12.83 5.63 5.14
CA ILE A 5 11.87 4.63 5.62
C ILE A 5 10.55 5.35 5.86
N PHE A 6 9.55 5.01 5.05
CA PHE A 6 8.20 5.49 5.25
C PHE A 6 7.45 4.58 6.23
N SER A 7 6.95 5.16 7.31
CA SER A 7 5.95 4.48 8.14
C SER A 7 4.57 4.76 7.54
N ILE A 8 3.97 3.75 6.92
CA ILE A 8 2.61 3.84 6.40
C ILE A 8 1.68 3.19 7.41
N LEU A 9 0.88 4.01 8.06
CA LEU A 9 -0.16 3.55 8.98
C LEU A 9 -1.43 3.29 8.16
N THR A 10 -1.91 2.06 8.14
CA THR A 10 -3.21 1.74 7.54
C THR A 10 -4.30 2.17 8.51
N ALA A 11 -4.75 3.42 8.40
CA ALA A 11 -5.87 3.91 9.20
C ALA A 11 -7.19 3.50 8.56
N PHE A 12 -7.85 2.50 9.11
CA PHE A 12 -9.28 2.28 8.89
C PHE A 12 -10.07 3.34 9.66
N LEU A 13 -10.52 4.37 8.98
CA LEU A 13 -11.47 5.35 9.53
C LEU A 13 -12.88 4.76 9.55
N LEU A 14 -13.28 4.21 10.68
CA LEU A 14 -14.69 4.10 11.07
C LEU A 14 -15.18 5.50 11.46
N VAL A 15 -15.92 6.14 10.59
CA VAL A 15 -16.63 7.38 10.90
C VAL A 15 -17.93 7.02 11.60
N CYS A 16 -17.94 7.13 12.93
CA CYS A 16 -19.19 7.31 13.68
C CYS A 16 -19.38 8.80 13.96
N GLY A 17 -20.61 9.26 13.67
CA GLY A 17 -21.00 10.65 13.59
C GLY A 17 -21.07 11.41 14.91
N CYS A 18 -21.01 12.70 14.71
CA CYS A 18 -21.59 13.85 15.44
C CYS A 18 -21.63 13.84 16.97
N ASN A 19 -20.89 14.74 17.59
CA ASN A 19 -21.51 15.86 18.31
C ASN A 19 -20.55 17.02 18.58
N SER A 20 -21.09 18.23 18.41
CA SER A 20 -20.47 19.52 18.63
C SER A 20 -20.14 19.76 20.10
N GLY A 21 -18.90 20.13 20.39
CA GLY A 21 -18.51 20.62 21.71
C GLY A 21 -17.10 21.19 21.68
N SER A 22 -16.99 22.50 21.62
CA SER A 22 -15.74 23.23 21.80
C SER A 22 -15.15 22.95 23.18
N ARG A 23 -13.90 22.51 23.22
CA ARG A 23 -13.00 22.74 24.34
C ARG A 23 -11.56 22.73 23.86
N THR A 24 -10.95 23.89 23.90
CA THR A 24 -9.52 24.13 24.06
C THR A 24 -9.04 23.47 25.35
N GLU A 25 -7.89 22.83 25.28
CA GLU A 25 -6.81 22.81 26.25
C GLU A 25 -6.08 21.45 26.35
N GLY A 26 -4.76 21.56 26.29
CA GLY A 26 -3.83 20.79 27.11
C GLY A 26 -3.57 19.35 26.68
N THR A 27 -2.69 19.17 25.71
CA THR A 27 -1.94 17.91 25.58
C THR A 27 -1.05 17.70 26.79
N ALA A 28 -1.54 16.99 27.79
CA ALA A 28 -0.69 16.43 28.82
C ALA A 28 0.11 15.28 28.23
N ALA A 29 1.39 15.47 28.05
CA ALA A 29 2.33 14.41 27.76
C ALA A 29 2.36 13.45 28.95
N VAL A 30 1.92 12.20 28.74
CA VAL A 30 2.10 11.13 29.72
C VAL A 30 3.57 10.76 29.70
N SER A 31 4.31 11.22 30.69
CA SER A 31 5.67 10.79 30.98
C SER A 31 5.63 9.33 31.44
N LEU A 32 6.10 8.43 30.60
CA LEU A 32 6.46 7.07 30.98
C LEU A 32 7.98 7.02 31.11
N ASP A 33 8.44 6.95 32.36
CA ASP A 33 9.82 6.75 32.82
C ASP A 33 10.86 7.83 32.46
N GLY A 34 11.47 8.36 33.54
CA GLY A 34 12.45 9.44 33.57
C GLY A 34 13.80 9.15 32.91
N THR A 35 13.82 9.02 31.62
CA THR A 35 14.99 9.21 30.79
C THR A 35 14.66 10.35 29.83
N GLU A 36 15.51 11.37 29.79
CA GLU A 36 15.46 12.46 28.82
C GLU A 36 15.43 11.82 27.42
N THR A 37 14.24 11.71 26.85
CA THR A 37 14.07 11.36 25.45
C THR A 37 14.32 12.63 24.66
N GLU A 38 15.41 12.68 23.89
CA GLU A 38 15.45 13.55 22.71
C GLU A 38 14.06 13.51 22.10
N SER A 39 13.44 14.67 21.93
CA SER A 39 12.13 14.78 21.33
C SER A 39 12.25 14.25 19.89
N ALA A 40 11.93 12.98 19.70
CA ALA A 40 11.92 12.40 18.37
C ALA A 40 10.92 13.20 17.56
N GLU A 41 11.38 13.81 16.48
CA GLU A 41 10.52 14.53 15.54
C GLU A 41 9.44 13.57 15.05
N ILE A 42 8.19 13.90 15.32
CA ILE A 42 7.05 13.09 14.84
C ILE A 42 6.85 13.45 13.38
N LEU A 43 7.26 12.53 12.50
CA LEU A 43 7.03 12.68 11.07
C LEU A 43 5.53 12.48 10.76
N PRO A 44 4.94 13.36 9.93
CA PRO A 44 3.54 13.21 9.54
C PRO A 44 3.36 11.98 8.64
N ILE A 45 2.15 11.42 8.64
CA ILE A 45 1.75 10.41 7.67
C ILE A 45 1.50 11.13 6.34
N THR A 46 2.25 10.76 5.30
CA THR A 46 2.20 11.42 3.99
C THR A 46 1.63 10.55 2.88
N GLY A 47 1.25 9.30 3.17
CA GLY A 47 0.70 8.38 2.17
C GLY A 47 -0.48 7.57 2.69
N THR A 48 -1.32 7.11 1.77
CA THR A 48 -2.45 6.24 2.09
C THR A 48 -2.71 5.23 0.99
N PHE A 49 -3.19 4.05 1.38
CA PHE A 49 -3.74 3.09 0.43
C PHE A 49 -5.15 3.50 0.01
N ILE A 50 -5.47 3.25 -1.25
CA ILE A 50 -6.80 3.43 -1.82
C ILE A 50 -7.35 2.05 -2.19
N ASN A 51 -8.48 1.72 -1.59
CA ASN A 51 -9.29 0.57 -2.01
C ASN A 51 -10.41 1.05 -2.92
N LEU A 52 -10.49 0.47 -4.09
CA LEU A 52 -11.70 0.51 -4.90
C LEU A 52 -12.66 -0.54 -4.34
N PRO A 53 -14.00 -0.34 -4.40
CA PRO A 53 -14.99 -1.14 -3.63
C PRO A 53 -15.03 -2.64 -3.91
N TYR A 54 -14.33 -3.08 -4.93
CA TYR A 54 -14.26 -4.49 -5.33
C TYR A 54 -13.78 -5.45 -4.23
N GLN A 55 -13.03 -5.00 -3.24
CA GLN A 55 -12.55 -5.87 -2.15
C GLN A 55 -13.69 -6.39 -1.26
N ASP A 56 -14.85 -5.81 -1.35
CA ASP A 56 -16.02 -6.27 -0.61
C ASP A 56 -17.13 -6.76 -1.54
N VAL A 57 -16.75 -7.61 -2.48
CA VAL A 57 -17.68 -8.22 -3.45
C VAL A 57 -18.91 -8.89 -2.80
N ARG A 58 -18.80 -9.24 -1.52
CA ARG A 58 -19.89 -9.82 -0.73
C ARG A 58 -20.66 -8.79 0.10
N ASN A 59 -20.35 -7.51 -0.02
CA ASN A 59 -20.93 -6.42 0.78
C ASN A 59 -20.90 -6.69 2.29
N LYS A 60 -19.87 -7.34 2.75
CA LYS A 60 -19.75 -7.79 4.14
C LYS A 60 -19.26 -6.69 5.07
N TYR A 61 -18.39 -5.82 4.57
CA TYR A 61 -17.68 -4.80 5.36
C TYR A 61 -18.01 -3.38 4.94
N THR A 62 -18.53 -3.19 3.73
CA THR A 62 -18.85 -1.89 3.19
C THR A 62 -20.32 -1.78 2.86
N ASN A 63 -20.89 -0.60 3.10
CA ASN A 63 -22.24 -0.33 2.66
C ASN A 63 -22.20 0.17 1.20
N PRO A 64 -22.75 -0.57 0.23
CA PRO A 64 -22.73 -0.18 -1.18
C PRO A 64 -23.33 1.21 -1.43
N GLN A 65 -24.28 1.65 -0.59
CA GLN A 65 -24.90 2.97 -0.69
C GLN A 65 -23.92 4.13 -0.41
N HIS A 66 -22.80 3.86 0.26
CA HIS A 66 -21.76 4.84 0.56
C HIS A 66 -20.57 4.79 -0.40
N LEU A 67 -20.58 3.86 -1.34
CA LEU A 67 -19.47 3.58 -2.23
C LEU A 67 -19.92 3.67 -3.70
N ASP A 68 -20.40 4.84 -4.08
CA ASP A 68 -20.62 5.09 -5.50
C ASP A 68 -19.29 5.37 -6.19
N CYS A 69 -18.75 4.34 -6.85
CA CYS A 69 -17.55 4.47 -7.69
C CYS A 69 -17.88 4.92 -9.10
N THR A 70 -19.14 5.05 -9.43
CA THR A 70 -19.59 5.37 -10.79
C THR A 70 -19.42 6.85 -11.11
N ASP A 71 -19.30 7.70 -10.08
CA ASP A 71 -19.08 9.14 -10.26
C ASP A 71 -17.58 9.50 -10.09
N PRO A 72 -16.86 9.76 -11.19
CA PRO A 72 -15.48 10.21 -11.13
C PRO A 72 -15.26 11.48 -10.30
N SER A 73 -16.27 12.34 -10.18
CA SER A 73 -16.18 13.58 -9.40
C SER A 73 -16.00 13.31 -7.90
N LEU A 74 -16.55 12.22 -7.40
CA LEU A 74 -16.34 11.79 -6.01
C LEU A 74 -14.89 11.45 -5.74
N TRP A 75 -14.22 10.78 -6.67
CA TRP A 75 -12.81 10.45 -6.55
C TRP A 75 -11.93 11.68 -6.63
N THR A 76 -12.19 12.60 -7.56
CA THR A 76 -11.52 13.89 -7.63
C THR A 76 -11.63 14.66 -6.31
N ALA A 77 -12.84 14.72 -5.74
CA ALA A 77 -13.06 15.38 -4.46
C ALA A 77 -12.37 14.67 -3.28
N LYS A 78 -12.28 13.33 -3.29
CA LYS A 78 -11.56 12.57 -2.26
C LYS A 78 -10.06 12.87 -2.32
N VAL A 79 -9.44 12.81 -3.49
CA VAL A 79 -8.01 13.11 -3.69
C VAL A 79 -7.68 14.52 -3.22
N ALA A 80 -8.50 15.53 -3.61
CA ALA A 80 -8.34 16.90 -3.14
C ALA A 80 -8.40 17.02 -1.60
N ARG A 81 -9.27 16.25 -0.94
CA ARG A 81 -9.34 16.21 0.53
C ARG A 81 -8.12 15.53 1.15
N MET A 82 -7.63 14.45 0.55
CA MET A 82 -6.40 13.78 0.99
C MET A 82 -5.20 14.74 0.93
N LYS A 83 -5.07 15.51 -0.16
CA LYS A 83 -4.04 16.55 -0.25
C LYS A 83 -4.14 17.60 0.84
N LYS A 84 -5.37 18.05 1.16
CA LYS A 84 -5.59 19.05 2.24
C LYS A 84 -5.16 18.58 3.63
N VAL A 85 -5.18 17.27 3.89
CA VAL A 85 -4.70 16.70 5.16
C VAL A 85 -3.24 16.27 5.10
N GLY A 86 -2.50 16.68 4.06
CA GLY A 86 -1.06 16.48 3.97
C GLY A 86 -0.61 15.21 3.25
N MET A 87 -1.52 14.47 2.59
CA MET A 87 -1.11 13.31 1.81
C MET A 87 -0.37 13.74 0.54
N GLU A 88 0.74 13.09 0.28
CA GLU A 88 1.59 13.27 -0.89
C GLU A 88 1.62 12.04 -1.79
N TYR A 89 1.38 10.87 -1.19
CA TYR A 89 1.43 9.58 -1.87
C TYR A 89 0.09 8.86 -1.79
N LEU A 90 -0.32 8.31 -2.92
CA LEU A 90 -1.47 7.41 -3.00
C LEU A 90 -1.00 6.05 -3.50
N VAL A 91 -1.51 5.00 -2.90
CA VAL A 91 -1.16 3.63 -3.27
C VAL A 91 -2.44 2.90 -3.63
N PHE A 92 -2.59 2.48 -4.88
CA PHE A 92 -3.66 1.57 -5.22
C PHE A 92 -3.39 0.20 -4.56
N MET A 93 -4.31 -0.27 -3.75
CA MET A 93 -4.25 -1.64 -3.26
C MET A 93 -4.41 -2.60 -4.43
N SER A 94 -5.36 -2.30 -5.31
CA SER A 94 -5.60 -3.04 -6.52
C SER A 94 -6.44 -2.20 -7.50
N VAL A 95 -6.32 -2.46 -8.80
CA VAL A 95 -7.11 -1.82 -9.86
C VAL A 95 -7.96 -2.81 -10.64
N ALA A 96 -7.90 -4.09 -10.27
CA ALA A 96 -8.71 -5.16 -10.85
C ALA A 96 -8.92 -6.31 -9.88
N ASN A 97 -10.02 -7.02 -10.01
CA ASN A 97 -10.37 -8.19 -9.23
C ASN A 97 -11.42 -9.05 -9.97
N GLU A 98 -11.36 -10.36 -9.83
CA GLU A 98 -12.33 -11.30 -10.40
C GLU A 98 -12.55 -11.09 -11.92
N GLU A 99 -11.48 -10.98 -12.69
CA GLU A 99 -11.51 -10.75 -14.14
C GLU A 99 -12.15 -9.41 -14.55
N THR A 100 -12.38 -8.50 -13.61
CA THR A 100 -12.96 -7.18 -13.84
C THR A 100 -12.01 -6.06 -13.45
N SER A 101 -11.96 -4.99 -14.24
CA SER A 101 -11.08 -3.84 -14.05
C SER A 101 -11.83 -2.57 -13.66
N TYR A 102 -11.13 -1.66 -13.00
CA TYR A 102 -11.56 -0.29 -12.69
C TYR A 102 -10.85 0.75 -13.57
N TYR A 103 -10.21 0.28 -14.64
CA TYR A 103 -9.54 1.07 -15.68
C TYR A 103 -9.90 0.49 -17.07
N PRO A 104 -9.67 1.21 -18.18
CA PRO A 104 -10.03 0.76 -19.53
C PRO A 104 -9.15 -0.39 -20.02
N SER A 105 -9.34 -1.58 -19.45
CA SER A 105 -8.62 -2.79 -19.81
C SER A 105 -9.08 -3.38 -21.15
N LYS A 106 -8.14 -3.96 -21.89
CA LYS A 106 -8.40 -4.85 -23.02
C LYS A 106 -8.25 -6.32 -22.66
N LEU A 107 -7.77 -6.59 -21.45
CA LEU A 107 -7.52 -7.94 -20.94
C LEU A 107 -8.67 -8.48 -20.12
N MET A 108 -9.48 -7.60 -19.54
CA MET A 108 -10.55 -7.92 -18.60
C MET A 108 -11.78 -7.09 -18.90
N ASP A 109 -12.92 -7.55 -18.40
CA ASP A 109 -14.16 -6.80 -18.48
C ASP A 109 -14.10 -5.54 -17.60
N TRP A 110 -14.73 -4.49 -18.09
CA TRP A 110 -14.94 -3.31 -17.28
C TRP A 110 -16.02 -3.57 -16.24
N HIS A 111 -15.74 -3.19 -15.03
CA HIS A 111 -16.76 -3.29 -13.98
C HIS A 111 -17.96 -2.35 -14.25
N TYR A 112 -17.70 -1.24 -14.92
CA TYR A 112 -18.71 -0.23 -15.27
C TYR A 112 -18.54 0.26 -16.71
N PRO A 113 -19.07 -0.46 -17.70
CA PRO A 113 -18.82 -0.19 -19.12
C PRO A 113 -19.37 1.16 -19.60
N ASP A 114 -20.34 1.74 -18.89
CA ASP A 114 -20.95 3.02 -19.25
C ASP A 114 -20.18 4.25 -18.76
N TRP A 115 -19.07 4.07 -18.08
CA TRP A 115 -18.27 5.18 -17.60
C TRP A 115 -17.52 5.88 -18.75
N ARG A 116 -17.66 7.21 -18.78
CA ARG A 116 -16.85 8.06 -19.66
C ARG A 116 -15.40 8.17 -19.19
N LYS A 117 -15.17 7.98 -17.89
CA LYS A 117 -13.89 8.06 -17.22
C LYS A 117 -13.86 7.04 -16.09
N SER A 118 -12.83 6.23 -16.06
CA SER A 118 -12.68 5.23 -15.00
C SER A 118 -12.33 5.88 -13.65
N PRO A 119 -12.56 5.20 -12.52
CA PRO A 119 -12.10 5.69 -11.22
C PRO A 119 -10.57 5.81 -11.15
N VAL A 120 -9.85 4.92 -11.82
CA VAL A 120 -8.38 5.01 -11.88
C VAL A 120 -7.96 6.27 -12.61
N ASP A 121 -8.55 6.58 -13.79
CA ASP A 121 -8.29 7.83 -14.50
C ASP A 121 -8.57 9.06 -13.64
N ALA A 122 -9.73 9.06 -12.95
CA ALA A 122 -10.11 10.19 -12.11
C ALA A 122 -9.14 10.43 -10.95
N ILE A 123 -8.65 9.35 -10.33
CA ILE A 123 -7.67 9.43 -9.24
C ILE A 123 -6.31 9.90 -9.78
N MET A 124 -5.86 9.33 -10.90
CA MET A 124 -4.58 9.70 -11.52
C MET A 124 -4.56 11.18 -11.91
N ASP A 125 -5.60 11.65 -12.61
CA ASP A 125 -5.70 13.05 -13.03
C ASP A 125 -5.76 14.01 -11.83
N ALA A 126 -6.56 13.70 -10.82
CA ALA A 126 -6.66 14.50 -9.60
C ALA A 126 -5.34 14.52 -8.82
N ALA A 127 -4.63 13.39 -8.77
CA ALA A 127 -3.32 13.32 -8.15
C ALA A 127 -2.30 14.21 -8.88
N ALA A 128 -2.30 14.21 -10.22
CA ALA A 128 -1.45 15.08 -11.03
C ALA A 128 -1.78 16.57 -10.80
N GLU A 129 -3.06 16.92 -10.79
CA GLU A 129 -3.52 18.31 -10.54
C GLU A 129 -3.01 18.83 -9.17
N HIS A 130 -2.95 17.96 -8.18
CA HIS A 130 -2.51 18.32 -6.83
C HIS A 130 -1.04 18.01 -6.54
N GLY A 131 -0.24 17.60 -7.53
CA GLY A 131 1.17 17.29 -7.39
C GLY A 131 1.43 16.11 -6.46
N MET A 132 0.50 15.15 -6.39
CA MET A 132 0.62 13.91 -5.63
C MET A 132 1.23 12.81 -6.48
N LYS A 133 1.86 11.85 -5.83
CA LYS A 133 2.53 10.70 -6.43
C LYS A 133 1.71 9.43 -6.23
N VAL A 134 1.58 8.62 -7.27
CA VAL A 134 0.76 7.41 -7.24
C VAL A 134 1.62 6.17 -7.47
N PHE A 135 1.49 5.20 -6.57
CA PHE A 135 1.92 3.84 -6.79
C PHE A 135 0.77 3.05 -7.42
N MET A 136 0.99 2.60 -8.65
CA MET A 136 0.04 1.77 -9.38
C MET A 136 0.16 0.31 -8.93
N SER A 137 -0.96 -0.39 -8.81
CA SER A 137 -1.00 -1.82 -8.54
C SER A 137 -1.68 -2.55 -9.70
N THR A 138 -1.25 -3.77 -9.96
CA THR A 138 -1.97 -4.64 -10.89
C THR A 138 -3.30 -5.11 -10.30
N GLY A 139 -3.36 -5.29 -9.00
CA GLY A 139 -4.45 -6.01 -8.37
C GLY A 139 -4.28 -7.52 -8.53
N TRP A 140 -5.36 -8.22 -8.29
CA TRP A 140 -5.42 -9.68 -8.37
C TRP A 140 -6.22 -10.11 -9.58
N ALA A 141 -5.68 -11.04 -10.36
CA ALA A 141 -6.36 -11.55 -11.54
C ALA A 141 -7.66 -12.25 -11.17
N LYS A 142 -7.68 -12.94 -10.03
CA LYS A 142 -8.84 -13.63 -9.51
C LYS A 142 -9.25 -13.06 -8.15
N ASP A 143 -8.43 -13.25 -7.13
CA ASP A 143 -8.65 -12.71 -5.79
C ASP A 143 -7.29 -12.54 -5.06
N GLN A 144 -7.33 -12.04 -3.82
CA GLN A 144 -6.13 -11.80 -3.02
C GLN A 144 -5.35 -13.08 -2.66
N ASP A 145 -5.96 -14.26 -2.84
CA ASP A 145 -5.32 -15.55 -2.64
C ASP A 145 -4.64 -16.08 -3.91
N ASP A 146 -4.52 -15.26 -4.94
CA ASP A 146 -3.87 -15.60 -6.20
C ASP A 146 -2.46 -16.14 -5.96
N ASN A 147 -2.22 -17.34 -6.46
CA ASN A 147 -0.96 -18.03 -6.28
C ASN A 147 -0.01 -17.78 -7.46
N LEU A 148 0.95 -16.89 -7.29
CA LEU A 148 1.95 -16.57 -8.31
C LEU A 148 2.93 -17.73 -8.67
N ARG A 149 2.85 -18.88 -7.98
CA ARG A 149 3.49 -20.13 -8.43
C ARG A 149 2.80 -20.70 -9.65
N ASP A 150 1.50 -20.43 -9.83
CA ASP A 150 0.80 -20.80 -11.05
C ASP A 150 1.30 -19.89 -12.19
N PRO A 151 1.90 -20.48 -13.26
CA PRO A 151 2.41 -19.70 -14.38
C PRO A 151 1.32 -18.88 -15.09
N LYS A 152 0.07 -19.32 -15.06
CA LYS A 152 -1.06 -18.61 -15.67
C LYS A 152 -1.37 -17.33 -14.89
N ILE A 153 -1.45 -17.42 -13.56
CA ILE A 153 -1.69 -16.28 -12.70
C ILE A 153 -0.53 -15.28 -12.81
N LYS A 154 0.71 -15.75 -12.73
CA LYS A 154 1.89 -14.89 -12.92
C LYS A 154 1.91 -14.25 -14.31
N GLY A 155 1.61 -15.01 -15.35
CA GLY A 155 1.51 -14.49 -16.72
C GLY A 155 0.47 -13.38 -16.82
N ARG A 156 -0.70 -13.56 -16.23
CA ARG A 156 -1.77 -12.56 -16.20
C ARG A 156 -1.34 -11.29 -15.48
N GLN A 157 -0.65 -11.40 -14.36
CA GLN A 157 -0.09 -10.24 -13.64
C GLN A 157 0.88 -9.45 -14.54
N ILE A 158 1.75 -10.12 -15.27
CA ILE A 158 2.70 -9.49 -16.21
C ILE A 158 1.98 -8.80 -17.38
N GLU A 159 0.92 -9.41 -17.90
CA GLU A 159 0.09 -8.80 -18.95
C GLU A 159 -0.58 -7.52 -18.44
N MET A 160 -1.18 -7.57 -17.24
CA MET A 160 -1.79 -6.40 -16.58
C MET A 160 -0.77 -5.28 -16.34
N MET A 161 0.41 -5.60 -15.85
CA MET A 161 1.49 -4.61 -15.70
C MET A 161 1.84 -3.96 -17.04
N THR A 162 1.90 -4.74 -18.12
CA THR A 162 2.21 -4.23 -19.46
C THR A 162 1.13 -3.28 -19.94
N GLU A 163 -0.13 -3.63 -19.76
CA GLU A 163 -1.26 -2.78 -20.13
C GLU A 163 -1.28 -1.48 -19.32
N LEU A 164 -1.15 -1.57 -18.00
CA LEU A 164 -1.14 -0.41 -17.08
C LEU A 164 0.06 0.52 -17.34
N ALA A 165 1.23 -0.02 -17.66
CA ALA A 165 2.38 0.78 -18.05
C ALA A 165 2.12 1.55 -19.35
N GLY A 166 1.45 0.93 -20.32
CA GLY A 166 1.05 1.58 -21.57
C GLY A 166 0.00 2.67 -21.39
N LEU A 167 -0.87 2.55 -20.39
CA LEU A 167 -1.91 3.53 -20.10
C LEU A 167 -1.42 4.68 -19.20
N TYR A 168 -0.62 4.35 -18.18
CA TYR A 168 -0.31 5.28 -17.09
C TYR A 168 1.18 5.50 -16.85
N GLY A 169 2.08 4.74 -17.49
CA GLY A 169 3.53 4.83 -17.22
C GLY A 169 4.14 6.20 -17.45
N GLU A 170 3.60 6.97 -18.39
CA GLU A 170 4.01 8.36 -18.70
C GLU A 170 3.11 9.39 -18.01
N HIS A 171 2.15 8.99 -17.20
CA HIS A 171 1.23 9.91 -16.54
C HIS A 171 1.95 10.72 -15.46
N PRO A 172 1.74 12.05 -15.35
CA PRO A 172 2.49 12.90 -14.41
C PRO A 172 2.42 12.49 -12.94
N ALA A 173 1.33 11.84 -12.53
CA ALA A 173 1.17 11.31 -11.19
C ALA A 173 1.82 9.94 -10.99
N PHE A 174 2.17 9.22 -12.06
CA PHE A 174 2.76 7.89 -11.92
C PHE A 174 4.15 7.99 -11.28
N TYR A 175 4.30 7.37 -10.13
CA TYR A 175 5.56 7.38 -9.38
C TYR A 175 6.22 6.01 -9.30
N GLY A 176 5.40 4.96 -9.28
CA GLY A 176 5.93 3.63 -9.15
C GLY A 176 4.88 2.54 -9.10
N TRP A 177 5.34 1.36 -8.73
CA TRP A 177 4.52 0.15 -8.61
C TRP A 177 4.38 -0.26 -7.15
N TYR A 178 3.17 -0.58 -6.75
CA TYR A 178 2.90 -1.41 -5.60
C TYR A 178 2.65 -2.84 -6.07
N LEU A 179 3.49 -3.77 -5.64
CA LEU A 179 3.32 -5.18 -5.98
C LEU A 179 2.43 -5.81 -4.90
N PRO A 180 1.22 -6.30 -5.25
CA PRO A 180 0.26 -6.81 -4.28
C PRO A 180 0.60 -8.25 -3.86
N VAL A 181 1.87 -8.50 -3.56
CA VAL A 181 2.35 -9.75 -2.99
C VAL A 181 2.34 -9.59 -1.49
N GLU A 182 1.17 -9.86 -0.90
CA GLU A 182 1.02 -9.85 0.55
C GLU A 182 1.45 -11.20 1.11
N ASP A 183 2.67 -11.27 1.63
CA ASP A 183 3.17 -12.43 2.35
C ASP A 183 3.37 -12.12 3.84
N CYS A 184 3.22 -13.14 4.66
CA CYS A 184 3.43 -13.04 6.09
C CYS A 184 4.92 -13.15 6.42
N PHE A 185 5.42 -12.23 7.22
CA PHE A 185 6.78 -12.29 7.72
C PHE A 185 7.05 -13.40 8.75
N GLY A 186 6.05 -14.06 9.22
CA GLY A 186 6.20 -14.95 10.36
C GLY A 186 6.46 -16.42 10.02
N PRO A 187 7.56 -17.01 10.50
CA PRO A 187 8.66 -16.36 11.22
C PRO A 187 9.63 -15.58 10.33
N VAL A 188 9.73 -15.90 9.05
CA VAL A 188 10.49 -15.24 7.99
C VAL A 188 9.64 -15.21 6.72
N LEU A 189 10.00 -14.41 5.73
CA LEU A 189 9.38 -14.45 4.40
C LEU A 189 9.50 -15.86 3.81
N THR A 190 8.57 -16.23 2.95
CA THR A 190 8.77 -17.43 2.14
C THR A 190 9.74 -17.14 0.99
N ASP A 191 10.60 -18.09 0.64
CA ASP A 191 11.47 -17.93 -0.54
C ASP A 191 10.66 -17.70 -1.82
N TYR A 192 9.50 -18.29 -1.87
CA TYR A 192 8.53 -18.07 -2.93
C TYR A 192 8.11 -16.59 -3.06
N ALA A 193 7.80 -15.91 -1.95
CA ALA A 193 7.43 -14.49 -1.99
C ALA A 193 8.59 -13.63 -2.51
N VAL A 194 9.81 -13.91 -2.07
CA VAL A 194 11.01 -13.21 -2.57
C VAL A 194 11.18 -13.41 -4.08
N GLU A 195 11.00 -14.64 -4.59
CA GLU A 195 11.10 -14.97 -6.02
C GLU A 195 9.99 -14.29 -6.83
N ALA A 196 8.75 -14.31 -6.34
CA ALA A 196 7.62 -13.67 -7.00
C ALA A 196 7.80 -12.14 -7.07
N VAL A 197 8.18 -11.51 -5.96
CA VAL A 197 8.48 -10.08 -5.91
C VAL A 197 9.58 -9.73 -6.91
N ASN A 198 10.68 -10.45 -6.91
CA ASN A 198 11.81 -10.15 -7.79
C ASN A 198 11.45 -10.33 -9.28
N ALA A 199 10.63 -11.33 -9.61
CA ALA A 199 10.17 -11.53 -10.98
C ALA A 199 9.28 -10.37 -11.47
N LEU A 200 8.33 -9.93 -10.64
CA LEU A 200 7.49 -8.76 -10.96
C LEU A 200 8.30 -7.46 -10.99
N THR A 201 9.28 -7.32 -10.07
CA THR A 201 10.21 -6.18 -10.06
C THR A 201 11.00 -6.10 -11.35
N ALA A 202 11.54 -7.22 -11.84
CA ALA A 202 12.27 -7.25 -13.10
C ALA A 202 11.39 -6.74 -14.26
N ARG A 203 10.13 -7.20 -14.31
CA ARG A 203 9.20 -6.74 -15.34
C ARG A 203 8.87 -5.24 -15.19
N ALA A 204 8.66 -4.75 -13.98
CA ALA A 204 8.41 -3.34 -13.72
C ALA A 204 9.58 -2.45 -14.20
N ARG A 205 10.81 -2.88 -13.96
CA ARG A 205 12.02 -2.17 -14.43
C ARG A 205 12.15 -2.14 -15.95
N GLU A 206 11.73 -3.19 -16.64
CA GLU A 206 11.71 -3.22 -18.12
C GLU A 206 10.68 -2.21 -18.66
N LEU A 207 9.49 -2.17 -18.06
CA LEU A 207 8.37 -1.34 -18.54
C LEU A 207 8.55 0.15 -18.19
N THR A 208 9.03 0.43 -16.99
CA THR A 208 9.14 1.78 -16.41
C THR A 208 10.44 1.88 -15.59
N PRO A 209 11.60 2.06 -16.24
CA PRO A 209 12.91 1.94 -15.59
C PRO A 209 13.15 2.89 -14.40
N SER A 210 12.54 4.07 -14.42
CA SER A 210 12.68 5.08 -13.36
C SER A 210 11.69 4.94 -12.20
N ALA A 211 10.70 4.05 -12.35
CA ALA A 211 9.63 3.88 -11.36
C ALA A 211 10.16 3.29 -10.06
N LYS A 212 9.61 3.74 -8.93
CA LYS A 212 9.85 3.13 -7.63
C LYS A 212 9.01 1.88 -7.46
N ILE A 213 9.55 0.88 -6.77
CA ILE A 213 8.85 -0.39 -6.55
C ILE A 213 8.70 -0.63 -5.06
N MET A 214 7.47 -0.87 -4.64
CA MET A 214 7.07 -1.03 -3.25
C MET A 214 6.35 -2.35 -3.02
N ILE A 215 6.61 -2.97 -1.87
CA ILE A 215 5.82 -4.05 -1.29
C ILE A 215 5.33 -3.66 0.11
N SER A 216 4.29 -4.31 0.60
CA SER A 216 3.74 -4.07 1.95
C SER A 216 3.41 -5.38 2.65
N PRO A 217 4.42 -6.11 3.13
CA PRO A 217 4.22 -7.37 3.84
C PRO A 217 3.67 -7.16 5.25
N TYR A 218 2.97 -8.18 5.77
CA TYR A 218 2.35 -8.18 7.11
C TYR A 218 2.99 -9.21 8.05
N GLY A 219 2.54 -9.27 9.31
CA GLY A 219 2.98 -10.28 10.27
C GLY A 219 4.21 -9.89 11.09
N ILE A 220 4.49 -8.59 11.24
CA ILE A 220 5.62 -8.10 12.05
C ILE A 220 5.63 -8.64 13.49
N PHE A 221 4.47 -9.04 14.01
CA PHE A 221 4.32 -9.61 15.34
C PHE A 221 4.81 -11.05 15.45
N ASN A 222 4.77 -11.79 14.35
CA ASN A 222 5.13 -13.20 14.27
C ASN A 222 6.53 -13.40 13.69
N SER A 223 7.20 -12.31 13.34
CA SER A 223 8.53 -12.36 12.73
C SER A 223 9.62 -12.68 13.73
N ASP A 224 10.57 -13.52 13.32
CA ASP A 224 11.81 -13.76 14.03
C ASP A 224 12.96 -13.00 13.36
N PHE A 225 13.17 -11.75 13.80
CA PHE A 225 14.24 -10.91 13.26
C PHE A 225 15.65 -11.33 13.69
N GLU A 226 15.79 -12.38 14.50
CA GLU A 226 17.07 -12.95 14.86
C GLU A 226 17.43 -14.15 13.98
N ASP A 227 16.46 -14.66 13.22
CA ASP A 227 16.72 -15.70 12.24
C ASP A 227 17.59 -15.13 11.09
N PRO A 228 18.78 -15.70 10.83
CA PRO A 228 19.68 -15.18 9.80
C PRO A 228 19.09 -15.23 8.39
N ARG A 229 18.07 -16.05 8.15
CA ARG A 229 17.37 -16.10 6.87
C ARG A 229 16.67 -14.78 6.57
N TYR A 230 16.20 -14.06 7.60
CA TYR A 230 15.50 -12.79 7.44
C TYR A 230 16.38 -11.74 6.76
N GLU A 231 17.60 -11.54 7.28
CA GLU A 231 18.58 -10.64 6.68
C GLU A 231 18.94 -11.04 5.24
N GLN A 232 19.14 -12.35 5.01
CA GLN A 232 19.44 -12.88 3.67
C GLN A 232 18.29 -12.66 2.68
N GLN A 233 17.05 -12.80 3.12
CA GLN A 233 15.87 -12.60 2.28
C GLN A 233 15.67 -11.12 1.94
N ILE A 234 15.81 -10.23 2.92
CA ILE A 234 15.78 -8.78 2.68
C ILE A 234 16.88 -8.37 1.69
N ALA A 235 18.10 -8.84 1.87
CA ALA A 235 19.22 -8.54 0.96
C ALA A 235 19.00 -9.04 -0.49
N ARG A 236 18.14 -10.04 -0.68
CA ARG A 236 17.78 -10.57 -2.01
C ARG A 236 16.64 -9.81 -2.70
N LEU A 237 15.87 -9.03 -1.97
CA LEU A 237 14.78 -8.23 -2.56
C LEU A 237 15.37 -7.13 -3.45
N THR A 238 14.72 -6.90 -4.58
CA THR A 238 15.14 -5.91 -5.58
C THR A 238 14.20 -4.70 -5.65
N VAL A 239 13.37 -4.54 -4.64
CA VAL A 239 12.44 -3.42 -4.50
C VAL A 239 13.15 -2.17 -3.97
N ASP A 240 12.52 -1.00 -4.09
CA ASP A 240 13.03 0.26 -3.53
C ASP A 240 12.48 0.55 -2.14
N ILE A 241 11.28 0.04 -1.84
CA ILE A 241 10.54 0.39 -0.62
C ILE A 241 9.86 -0.86 -0.06
N ILE A 242 10.04 -1.07 1.24
CA ILE A 242 9.27 -2.06 2.00
C ILE A 242 8.43 -1.30 3.02
N ALA A 243 7.13 -1.20 2.78
CA ALA A 243 6.16 -0.56 3.66
C ALA A 243 5.58 -1.60 4.61
N TYR A 244 6.23 -1.81 5.74
CA TYR A 244 5.80 -2.80 6.73
C TYR A 244 4.47 -2.45 7.37
N GLN A 245 3.56 -3.40 7.43
CA GLN A 245 2.30 -3.26 8.15
C GLN A 245 2.53 -3.47 9.64
N ASP A 246 2.18 -2.49 10.46
CA ASP A 246 2.27 -2.60 11.92
C ASP A 246 1.09 -3.36 12.55
N GLU A 247 0.05 -3.61 11.76
CA GLU A 247 -1.17 -4.34 12.11
C GLU A 247 -1.89 -3.82 13.38
N ILE A 248 -1.57 -2.61 13.85
CA ILE A 248 -2.27 -2.00 14.97
C ILE A 248 -3.73 -1.80 14.61
N GLY A 249 -4.61 -2.40 15.42
CA GLY A 249 -6.06 -2.38 15.19
C GLY A 249 -6.60 -3.54 14.35
N CYS A 250 -5.76 -4.31 13.66
CA CYS A 250 -6.18 -5.50 12.92
C CYS A 250 -6.09 -6.79 13.74
N VAL A 251 -5.15 -6.85 14.67
CA VAL A 251 -4.97 -8.01 15.55
C VAL A 251 -5.99 -7.99 16.69
N ARG A 252 -6.51 -9.16 17.04
CA ARG A 252 -7.52 -9.30 18.10
C ARG A 252 -6.96 -9.07 19.51
N GLU A 253 -5.66 -9.25 19.68
CA GLU A 253 -4.99 -9.10 20.96
C GLU A 253 -4.24 -7.76 21.02
N ARG A 254 -4.21 -7.19 22.22
CA ARG A 254 -3.46 -5.97 22.45
C ARG A 254 -1.95 -6.25 22.36
N TYR A 255 -1.30 -5.64 21.40
CA TYR A 255 0.13 -5.79 21.23
C TYR A 255 0.91 -4.75 22.04
N PRO A 256 1.91 -5.15 22.85
CA PRO A 256 2.70 -4.20 23.63
C PRO A 256 3.54 -3.29 22.73
N LEU A 257 3.37 -1.97 22.85
CA LEU A 257 4.16 -1.00 22.07
C LEU A 257 5.67 -1.14 22.26
N THR A 258 6.10 -1.61 23.44
CA THR A 258 7.52 -1.90 23.72
C THR A 258 8.08 -2.99 22.83
N ARG A 259 7.29 -4.06 22.56
CA ARG A 259 7.68 -5.13 21.65
C ARG A 259 7.71 -4.62 20.21
N LEU A 260 6.71 -3.84 19.80
CA LEU A 260 6.68 -3.23 18.48
C LEU A 260 7.92 -2.35 18.23
N ARG A 261 8.26 -1.46 19.18
CA ARG A 261 9.48 -0.64 19.11
C ARG A 261 10.74 -1.51 19.01
N GLY A 262 10.79 -2.62 19.74
CA GLY A 262 11.89 -3.58 19.65
C GLY A 262 12.02 -4.19 18.25
N ASN A 263 10.92 -4.60 17.65
CA ASN A 263 10.89 -5.15 16.30
C ASN A 263 11.34 -4.10 15.26
N TRP A 264 10.86 -2.86 15.35
CA TRP A 264 11.30 -1.77 14.47
C TRP A 264 12.80 -1.49 14.55
N LYS A 265 13.39 -1.54 15.76
CA LYS A 265 14.83 -1.38 15.92
C LYS A 265 15.62 -2.51 15.25
N LYS A 266 15.15 -3.77 15.38
CA LYS A 266 15.77 -4.92 14.71
C LYS A 266 15.66 -4.81 13.19
N LEU A 267 14.50 -4.48 12.67
CA LEU A 267 14.28 -4.23 11.25
C LEU A 267 15.20 -3.14 10.72
N ARG A 268 15.28 -2.01 11.43
CA ARG A 268 16.20 -0.92 11.04
C ARG A 268 17.65 -1.42 10.95
N ALA A 269 18.12 -2.19 11.93
CA ALA A 269 19.46 -2.75 11.90
C ALA A 269 19.72 -3.69 10.71
N ILE A 270 18.70 -4.46 10.30
CA ILE A 270 18.76 -5.30 9.10
C ILE A 270 18.87 -4.43 7.84
N HIS A 271 18.05 -3.40 7.71
CA HIS A 271 18.10 -2.48 6.57
C HIS A 271 19.42 -1.72 6.48
N ASP A 272 19.96 -1.27 7.62
CA ASP A 272 21.27 -0.59 7.66
C ASP A 272 22.39 -1.51 7.17
N LYS A 273 22.29 -2.83 7.38
CA LYS A 273 23.27 -3.81 6.89
C LYS A 273 23.08 -4.17 5.41
N THR A 274 21.81 -4.30 4.98
CA THR A 274 21.49 -4.77 3.62
C THR A 274 21.49 -3.65 2.59
N GLY A 275 21.38 -2.39 3.04
CA GLY A 275 21.41 -1.21 2.17
C GLY A 275 20.08 -0.97 1.43
N ILE A 276 18.99 -1.60 1.88
CA ILE A 276 17.62 -1.43 1.33
C ILE A 276 16.83 -0.45 2.19
#